data_3d3a63db2bb621957144cdda0fa67704
#
_entry.id   3d3a63db2bb621957144cdda0fa67704
#
_cell.length_a   1.000
_cell.length_b   1.000
_cell.length_c   1.000
_cell.angle_alpha   90.00
_cell.angle_beta   90.00
_cell.angle_gamma   90.00
#
_symmetry.space_group_name_H-M   'P 1'
#
loop_
_entity.id
_entity.type
_entity.pdbx_description
1 polymer ?
#
loop_
_entity_poly.entity_id
_entity_poly.type
_entity_poly.pdbx_seq_one_letter_code
_entity_poly.pdbx_strand_id
1 'polypeptide(L)'
;AGLYFLLNALRRLRRDADPFDPWFLAHLFLHAASLAGIEAGDPILRWANEVLEQPGASAIDRRRVRLWALEVRRWCARTARISVSEIVRRPGEVTLTRTELDVSLPLDLADIRIRRMGLDLDPGWLPWFGRVVRFHYDTSVKVGGDVP
;
A
#
# COMPACT_ATOMS: atom_id res chain seq x y z
N ALA A 1 1.52 6.96 -4.08
CA ALA A 1 2.28 6.58 -2.85
C ALA A 1 1.37 5.90 -1.82
N GLY A 2 0.15 6.34 -1.70
CA GLY A 2 -0.81 5.82 -0.71
C GLY A 2 -1.11 4.32 -0.76
N LEU A 3 -0.79 3.64 -1.85
CA LEU A 3 -0.91 2.17 -1.95
C LEU A 3 -0.17 1.46 -0.80
N TYR A 4 0.99 1.95 -0.39
CA TYR A 4 1.80 1.34 0.65
C TYR A 4 1.26 1.52 2.07
N PHE A 5 0.28 2.42 2.26
CA PHE A 5 -0.48 2.47 3.52
C PHE A 5 -1.25 1.19 3.81
N LEU A 6 -1.55 0.39 2.78
CA LEU A 6 -2.17 -0.92 2.95
C LEU A 6 -1.31 -1.88 3.77
N LEU A 7 0.01 -1.71 3.81
CA LEU A 7 0.90 -2.50 4.68
C LEU A 7 0.51 -2.34 6.16
N ASN A 8 0.25 -1.12 6.59
CA ASN A 8 -0.20 -0.85 7.95
C ASN A 8 -1.64 -1.35 8.20
N ALA A 9 -2.52 -1.23 7.22
CA ALA A 9 -3.87 -1.78 7.31
C ALA A 9 -3.84 -3.29 7.51
N LEU A 10 -3.06 -4.00 6.71
CA LEU A 10 -2.89 -5.45 6.83
C LEU A 10 -2.26 -5.85 8.16
N ARG A 11 -1.24 -5.12 8.62
CA ARG A 11 -0.62 -5.35 9.92
C ARG A 11 -1.61 -5.26 11.07
N ARG A 12 -2.54 -4.29 11.01
CA ARG A 12 -3.57 -4.12 12.04
C ARG A 12 -4.67 -5.17 11.98
N LEU A 13 -5.01 -5.64 10.79
CA LEU A 13 -6.08 -6.63 10.58
C LEU A 13 -5.57 -8.07 10.64
N ARG A 14 -4.25 -8.27 10.56
CA ARG A 14 -3.64 -9.59 10.57
C ARG A 14 -3.97 -10.33 11.85
N ARG A 15 -4.43 -11.58 11.69
CA ARG A 15 -4.52 -12.57 12.75
C ARG A 15 -3.27 -13.44 12.72
N ASP A 16 -2.80 -13.90 13.86
CA ASP A 16 -1.55 -14.67 13.98
C ASP A 16 -1.49 -15.93 13.10
N ALA A 17 -2.64 -16.45 12.72
CA ALA A 17 -2.77 -17.63 11.87
C ALA A 17 -2.71 -17.37 10.35
N ASP A 18 -2.63 -16.11 9.90
CA ASP A 18 -2.66 -15.76 8.48
C ASP A 18 -1.25 -15.42 7.96
N PRO A 19 -0.55 -16.35 7.31
CA PRO A 19 0.74 -16.07 6.73
C PRO A 19 0.56 -15.20 5.48
N PHE A 20 1.10 -13.98 5.51
CA PHE A 20 1.29 -13.21 4.28
C PHE A 20 2.56 -13.69 3.57
N ASP A 21 2.48 -13.79 2.28
CA ASP A 21 3.63 -14.02 1.40
C ASP A 21 3.71 -12.91 0.33
N PRO A 22 4.87 -12.70 -0.29
CA PRO A 22 5.03 -11.62 -1.27
C PRO A 22 4.08 -11.72 -2.46
N TRP A 23 3.75 -12.91 -2.93
CA TRP A 23 2.85 -13.10 -4.09
C TRP A 23 1.43 -12.71 -3.75
N PHE A 24 0.94 -13.12 -2.58
CA PHE A 24 -0.38 -12.69 -2.09
C PHE A 24 -0.47 -11.17 -2.00
N LEU A 25 0.56 -10.53 -1.41
CA LEU A 25 0.61 -9.07 -1.29
C LEU A 25 0.66 -8.37 -2.64
N ALA A 26 1.47 -8.87 -3.57
CA ALA A 26 1.55 -8.32 -4.92
C ALA A 26 0.18 -8.35 -5.61
N HIS A 27 -0.54 -9.45 -5.51
CA HIS A 27 -1.90 -9.55 -6.06
C HIS A 27 -2.90 -8.65 -5.35
N LEU A 28 -2.81 -8.54 -4.03
CA LEU A 28 -3.67 -7.62 -3.28
C LEU A 28 -3.43 -6.16 -3.68
N PHE A 29 -2.17 -5.77 -3.88
CA PHE A 29 -1.81 -4.43 -4.34
C PHE A 29 -2.32 -4.14 -5.75
N LEU A 30 -2.15 -5.09 -6.68
CA LEU A 30 -2.69 -4.96 -8.03
C LEU A 30 -4.22 -4.87 -8.03
N HIS A 31 -4.88 -5.65 -7.20
CA HIS A 31 -6.33 -5.61 -7.06
C HIS A 31 -6.82 -4.25 -6.51
N ALA A 32 -6.21 -3.76 -5.43
CA ALA A 32 -6.55 -2.48 -4.85
C ALA A 32 -6.28 -1.31 -5.81
N ALA A 33 -5.16 -1.35 -6.53
CA ALA A 33 -4.80 -0.35 -7.54
C ALA A 33 -5.80 -0.34 -8.70
N SER A 34 -6.18 -1.51 -9.19
CA SER A 34 -7.20 -1.66 -10.26
C SER A 34 -8.54 -1.05 -9.85
N LEU A 35 -9.00 -1.35 -8.62
CA LEU A 35 -10.24 -0.75 -8.08
C LEU A 35 -10.14 0.77 -7.92
N ALA A 36 -8.96 1.30 -7.71
CA ALA A 36 -8.69 2.73 -7.63
C ALA A 36 -8.47 3.39 -9.00
N GLY A 37 -8.52 2.63 -10.09
CA GLY A 37 -8.29 3.12 -11.45
C GLY A 37 -6.83 3.43 -11.76
N ILE A 38 -5.88 2.80 -11.06
CA ILE A 38 -4.44 2.89 -11.34
C ILE A 38 -4.09 1.86 -12.40
N GLU A 39 -3.39 2.28 -13.43
CA GLU A 39 -2.97 1.41 -14.52
C GLU A 39 -1.87 0.43 -14.08
N ALA A 40 -1.85 -0.76 -14.68
CA ALA A 40 -0.89 -1.82 -14.32
C ALA A 40 0.58 -1.42 -14.52
N GLY A 41 0.87 -0.48 -15.42
CA GLY A 41 2.20 0.05 -15.70
C GLY A 41 2.64 1.21 -14.78
N ASP A 42 1.80 1.63 -13.84
CA ASP A 42 2.14 2.71 -12.92
C ASP A 42 3.38 2.37 -12.09
N PRO A 43 4.36 3.28 -11.98
CA PRO A 43 5.58 3.04 -11.20
C PRO A 43 5.34 2.61 -9.75
N ILE A 44 4.21 2.98 -9.15
CA ILE A 44 3.85 2.55 -7.79
C ILE A 44 3.68 1.03 -7.66
N LEU A 45 3.38 0.36 -8.76
CA LEU A 45 3.20 -1.10 -8.83
C LEU A 45 4.50 -1.85 -9.15
N ARG A 46 5.61 -1.16 -9.29
CA ARG A 46 6.90 -1.76 -9.65
C ARG A 46 7.25 -2.96 -8.78
N TRP A 47 7.16 -2.80 -7.46
CA TRP A 47 7.44 -3.91 -6.54
C TRP A 47 6.52 -5.11 -6.80
N ALA A 48 5.23 -4.89 -6.93
CA ALA A 48 4.27 -5.97 -7.15
C ALA A 48 4.53 -6.69 -8.48
N ASN A 49 4.82 -5.94 -9.54
CA ASN A 49 5.16 -6.51 -10.85
C ASN A 49 6.46 -7.32 -10.80
N GLU A 50 7.51 -6.80 -10.15
CA GLU A 50 8.78 -7.52 -9.96
C GLU A 50 8.61 -8.84 -9.19
N VAL A 51 7.77 -8.86 -8.16
CA VAL A 51 7.46 -10.08 -7.40
C VAL A 51 6.78 -11.12 -8.28
N LEU A 52 5.84 -10.71 -9.13
CA LEU A 52 5.08 -11.63 -9.97
C LEU A 52 5.88 -12.18 -11.15
N GLU A 53 6.96 -11.51 -11.53
CA GLU A 53 7.91 -12.00 -12.55
C GLU A 53 8.85 -13.08 -12.02
N GLN A 54 8.95 -13.26 -10.70
CA GLN A 54 9.84 -14.25 -10.11
C GLN A 54 9.34 -15.68 -10.36
N PRO A 55 10.24 -16.63 -10.69
CA PRO A 55 9.89 -18.03 -10.84
C PRO A 55 9.42 -18.61 -9.50
N GLY A 56 8.38 -19.45 -9.54
CA GLY A 56 7.84 -20.10 -8.34
C GLY A 56 6.64 -19.39 -7.72
N ALA A 57 6.09 -18.37 -8.37
CA ALA A 57 4.81 -17.79 -7.98
C ALA A 57 3.76 -18.89 -7.90
N SER A 58 3.21 -19.13 -6.71
CA SER A 58 2.16 -20.11 -6.50
C SER A 58 0.85 -19.67 -7.15
N ALA A 59 -0.01 -20.64 -7.47
CA ALA A 59 -1.36 -20.33 -7.93
C ALA A 59 -2.07 -19.43 -6.91
N ILE A 60 -2.67 -18.35 -7.43
CA ILE A 60 -3.29 -17.32 -6.60
C ILE A 60 -4.62 -17.80 -6.10
N ASP A 61 -4.85 -17.71 -4.81
CA ASP A 61 -6.19 -17.75 -4.26
C ASP A 61 -6.87 -16.37 -4.44
N ARG A 62 -7.53 -16.20 -5.59
CA ARG A 62 -8.27 -14.96 -5.90
C ARG A 62 -9.38 -14.67 -4.89
N ARG A 63 -9.96 -15.70 -4.29
CA ARG A 63 -10.97 -15.56 -3.24
C ARG A 63 -10.35 -14.93 -2.00
N ARG A 64 -9.17 -15.38 -1.58
CA ARG A 64 -8.44 -14.83 -0.43
C ARG A 64 -8.10 -13.36 -0.64
N VAL A 65 -7.61 -13.00 -1.83
CA VAL A 65 -7.32 -11.59 -2.20
C VAL A 65 -8.57 -10.72 -2.09
N ARG A 66 -9.70 -11.17 -2.63
CA ARG A 66 -10.96 -10.42 -2.56
C ARG A 66 -11.49 -10.28 -1.13
N LEU A 67 -11.39 -11.32 -0.32
CA LEU A 67 -11.82 -11.28 1.08
C LEU A 67 -10.99 -10.28 1.89
N TRP A 68 -9.67 -10.28 1.74
CA TRP A 68 -8.81 -9.32 2.39
C TRP A 68 -9.05 -7.89 1.90
N ALA A 69 -9.24 -7.68 0.62
CA ALA A 69 -9.60 -6.37 0.07
C ALA A 69 -10.93 -5.86 0.66
N LEU A 70 -11.90 -6.75 0.84
CA LEU A 70 -13.18 -6.43 1.46
C LEU A 70 -13.03 -6.10 2.95
N GLU A 71 -12.21 -6.84 3.70
CA GLU A 71 -11.91 -6.57 5.11
C GLU A 71 -11.26 -5.21 5.29
N VAL A 72 -10.24 -4.88 4.49
CA VAL A 72 -9.58 -3.57 4.51
C VAL A 72 -10.59 -2.46 4.21
N ARG A 73 -11.41 -2.64 3.17
CA ARG A 73 -12.45 -1.67 2.81
C ARG A 73 -13.44 -1.42 3.94
N ARG A 74 -13.95 -2.48 4.57
CA ARG A 74 -14.89 -2.39 5.68
C ARG A 74 -14.27 -1.70 6.89
N TRP A 75 -13.03 -2.04 7.20
CA TRP A 75 -12.30 -1.44 8.31
C TRP A 75 -12.08 0.06 8.08
N CYS A 76 -11.64 0.48 6.89
CA CYS A 76 -11.46 1.88 6.53
C CYS A 76 -12.77 2.67 6.62
N ALA A 77 -13.86 2.12 6.10
CA ALA A 77 -15.17 2.75 6.13
C ALA A 77 -15.71 2.93 7.56
N ARG A 78 -15.56 1.91 8.40
CA ARG A 78 -16.04 1.95 9.79
C ARG A 78 -15.18 2.84 10.70
N THR A 79 -13.86 2.81 10.50
CA THR A 79 -12.92 3.47 11.42
C THR A 79 -12.79 4.96 11.13
N ALA A 80 -12.76 5.35 9.87
CA ALA A 80 -12.46 6.73 9.48
C ALA A 80 -13.34 7.28 8.35
N ARG A 81 -14.33 6.53 7.89
CA ARG A 81 -15.20 6.91 6.75
C ARG A 81 -14.38 7.32 5.51
N ILE A 82 -13.34 6.56 5.22
CA ILE A 82 -12.46 6.77 4.07
C ILE A 82 -12.53 5.56 3.15
N SER A 83 -12.53 5.79 1.84
CA SER A 83 -12.47 4.70 0.88
C SER A 83 -11.02 4.25 0.63
N VAL A 84 -10.85 2.99 0.26
CA VAL A 84 -9.53 2.46 -0.12
C VAL A 84 -8.98 3.22 -1.34
N SER A 85 -9.84 3.61 -2.28
CA SER A 85 -9.41 4.41 -3.44
C SER A 85 -8.86 5.78 -3.05
N GLU A 86 -9.46 6.46 -2.09
CA GLU A 86 -8.92 7.72 -1.55
C GLU A 86 -7.53 7.53 -0.91
N ILE A 87 -7.32 6.40 -0.22
CA ILE A 87 -6.04 6.07 0.37
C ILE A 87 -5.00 5.79 -0.71
N VAL A 88 -5.31 4.88 -1.62
CA VAL A 88 -4.38 4.36 -2.64
C VAL A 88 -3.94 5.46 -3.63
N ARG A 89 -4.84 6.36 -3.99
CA ARG A 89 -4.57 7.45 -4.94
C ARG A 89 -3.74 8.59 -4.37
N ARG A 90 -3.40 8.58 -3.08
CA ARG A 90 -2.60 9.65 -2.50
C ARG A 90 -1.26 9.79 -3.22
N PRO A 91 -0.94 10.98 -3.71
CA PRO A 91 0.31 11.23 -4.41
C PRO A 91 1.49 11.18 -3.43
N GLY A 92 2.68 11.06 -3.97
CA GLY A 92 3.93 11.06 -3.22
C GLY A 92 5.01 10.35 -3.99
N GLU A 93 6.20 10.37 -3.45
CA GLU A 93 7.37 9.72 -4.01
C GLU A 93 7.65 8.40 -3.29
N VAL A 94 8.11 7.41 -4.03
CA VAL A 94 8.45 6.10 -3.50
C VAL A 94 9.85 5.72 -3.94
N THR A 95 10.71 5.48 -2.97
CA THR A 95 12.06 4.95 -3.19
C THR A 95 12.09 3.51 -2.73
N LEU A 96 12.35 2.60 -3.65
CA LEU A 96 12.41 1.17 -3.40
C LEU A 96 13.82 0.65 -3.62
N THR A 97 14.40 0.05 -2.60
CA THR A 97 15.66 -0.69 -2.65
C THR A 97 15.42 -2.16 -2.32
N ARG A 98 16.50 -2.95 -2.28
CA ARG A 98 16.42 -4.37 -1.87
C ARG A 98 15.98 -4.56 -0.42
N THR A 99 16.27 -3.61 0.45
CA THR A 99 16.11 -3.73 1.90
C THR A 99 15.16 -2.70 2.50
N GLU A 100 14.84 -1.65 1.76
CA GLU A 100 14.07 -0.50 2.26
C GLU A 100 13.00 -0.06 1.27
N LEU A 101 11.93 0.45 1.82
CA LEU A 101 10.88 1.19 1.13
C LEU A 101 10.68 2.52 1.87
N ASP A 102 11.00 3.62 1.22
CA ASP A 102 10.73 4.97 1.72
C ASP A 102 9.60 5.61 0.93
N VAL A 103 8.61 6.09 1.63
CA VAL A 103 7.44 6.76 1.05
C VAL A 103 7.37 8.18 1.58
N SER A 104 7.59 9.15 0.69
CA SER A 104 7.49 10.58 0.97
C SER A 104 6.16 11.12 0.48
N LEU A 105 5.42 11.76 1.35
CA LEU A 105 4.11 12.33 1.05
C LEU A 105 4.15 13.86 1.19
N PRO A 106 3.39 14.59 0.37
CA PRO A 106 3.25 16.03 0.55
C PRO A 106 2.65 16.36 1.92
N LEU A 107 3.30 17.27 2.66
CA LEU A 107 2.84 17.64 4.01
C LEU A 107 1.47 18.31 3.99
N ASP A 108 1.18 19.10 2.99
CA ASP A 108 -0.10 19.79 2.80
C ASP A 108 -1.29 18.84 2.53
N LEU A 109 -1.00 17.60 2.15
CA LEU A 109 -2.00 16.53 1.98
C LEU A 109 -2.09 15.57 3.18
N ALA A 110 -1.46 15.92 4.31
CA ALA A 110 -1.60 15.14 5.54
C ALA A 110 -3.08 15.10 5.97
N ASP A 111 -3.55 13.90 6.32
CA ASP A 111 -4.95 13.65 6.64
C ASP A 111 -5.06 13.03 8.03
N ILE A 112 -5.80 13.70 8.90
CA ILE A 112 -6.02 13.26 10.27
C ILE A 112 -6.68 11.88 10.35
N ARG A 113 -7.48 11.50 9.35
CA ARG A 113 -8.10 10.17 9.29
C ARG A 113 -7.04 9.09 9.10
N ILE A 114 -6.08 9.32 8.21
CA ILE A 114 -4.92 8.44 7.99
C ILE A 114 -4.10 8.30 9.28
N ARG A 115 -3.82 9.42 9.94
CA ARG A 115 -3.06 9.44 11.20
C ARG A 115 -3.79 8.68 12.33
N ARG A 116 -5.08 8.90 12.49
CA ARG A 116 -5.89 8.20 13.51
C ARG A 116 -5.96 6.69 13.28
N MET A 117 -5.95 6.27 12.02
CA MET A 117 -5.88 4.86 11.65
C MET A 117 -4.47 4.27 11.81
N GLY A 118 -3.45 5.11 11.98
CA GLY A 118 -2.05 4.71 12.07
C GLY A 118 -1.48 4.18 10.75
N LEU A 119 -2.06 4.58 9.61
CA LEU A 119 -1.62 4.10 8.30
C LEU A 119 -0.30 4.71 7.85
N ASP A 120 0.03 5.90 8.35
CA ASP A 120 1.25 6.65 8.04
C ASP A 120 2.35 6.53 9.11
N LEU A 121 2.18 5.60 10.05
CA LEU A 121 3.23 5.27 11.00
C LEU A 121 4.25 4.33 10.37
N ASP A 122 5.52 4.50 10.77
CA ASP A 122 6.57 3.61 10.31
C ASP A 122 6.37 2.19 10.86
N PRO A 123 6.09 1.19 10.01
CA PRO A 123 5.99 -0.18 10.48
C PRO A 123 7.36 -0.79 10.80
N GLY A 124 8.45 -0.19 10.31
CA GLY A 124 9.78 -0.73 10.42
C GLY A 124 9.98 -1.98 9.57
N TRP A 125 10.70 -2.97 10.11
CA TRP A 125 10.92 -4.24 9.43
C TRP A 125 9.63 -5.06 9.35
N LEU A 126 9.23 -5.43 8.15
CA LEU A 126 8.11 -6.32 7.88
C LEU A 126 8.61 -7.64 7.27
N PRO A 127 8.69 -8.74 8.05
CA PRO A 127 9.24 -10.01 7.55
C PRO A 127 8.53 -10.54 6.31
N TRP A 128 7.21 -10.41 6.27
CA TRP A 128 6.36 -10.85 5.17
C TRP A 128 6.42 -9.95 3.92
N PHE A 129 7.00 -8.77 4.04
CA PHE A 129 7.29 -7.86 2.93
C PHE A 129 8.79 -7.88 2.57
N GLY A 130 9.64 -8.27 3.53
CA GLY A 130 11.08 -8.40 3.36
C GLY A 130 11.83 -7.08 3.29
N ARG A 131 11.28 -6.00 3.85
CA ARG A 131 11.87 -4.66 3.84
C ARG A 131 11.55 -3.88 5.11
N VAL A 132 12.43 -2.92 5.40
CA VAL A 132 12.13 -1.82 6.33
C VAL A 132 11.27 -0.80 5.59
N VAL A 133 10.15 -0.42 6.17
CA VAL A 133 9.21 0.54 5.58
C VAL A 133 9.18 1.80 6.42
N ARG A 134 9.29 2.96 5.76
CA ARG A 134 9.21 4.29 6.38
C ARG A 134 8.24 5.18 5.62
N PHE A 135 7.47 5.95 6.36
CA PHE A 135 6.60 6.98 5.85
C PHE A 135 6.98 8.33 6.44
N HIS A 136 7.13 9.34 5.61
CA HIS A 136 7.38 10.69 6.09
C HIS A 136 6.65 11.72 5.23
N TYR A 137 6.36 12.85 5.84
CA TYR A 137 5.80 14.00 5.15
C TYR A 137 6.90 15.02 4.89
N ASP A 138 6.92 15.55 3.67
CA ASP A 138 7.92 16.49 3.22
C ASP A 138 7.27 17.66 2.50
N THR A 139 7.76 18.85 2.77
CA THR A 139 7.34 20.09 2.09
C THR A 139 7.91 20.23 0.68
N SER A 140 8.98 19.51 0.37
CA SER A 140 9.61 19.51 -0.96
C SER A 140 8.90 18.63 -1.98
N VAL A 141 8.13 17.65 -1.53
CA VAL A 141 7.33 16.78 -2.41
C VAL A 141 6.16 17.59 -2.95
N LYS A 142 6.21 17.90 -4.24
CA LYS A 142 5.11 18.57 -4.95
C LYS A 142 4.19 17.53 -5.56
N VAL A 143 2.89 17.74 -5.42
CA VAL A 143 1.93 17.04 -6.25
C VAL A 143 2.23 17.42 -7.69
N GLY A 144 2.66 16.46 -8.51
CA GLY A 144 2.88 16.67 -9.93
C GLY A 144 1.57 17.08 -10.59
N GLY A 145 1.41 18.37 -10.74
CA GLY A 145 0.25 18.96 -11.37
C GLY A 145 0.59 20.40 -11.70
N ASP A 146 0.48 20.68 -12.97
CA ASP A 146 0.68 21.92 -13.72
C ASP A 146 2.09 22.13 -14.25
N VAL A 147 2.29 21.50 -15.39
CA VAL A 147 3.06 22.15 -16.46
C VAL A 147 2.16 23.26 -17.00
N PRO A 148 2.55 24.53 -16.90
CA PRO A 148 1.85 25.63 -17.55
C PRO A 148 1.93 25.47 -19.07
#